data_b2b6be9d92ba14a4a7998bf6412494f6
#
_entry.id   b2b6be9d92ba14a4a7998bf6412494f6
#
_cell.length_a   1.000
_cell.length_b   1.000
_cell.length_c   1.000
_cell.angle_alpha   90.00
_cell.angle_beta   90.00
_cell.angle_gamma   90.00
#
_symmetry.space_group_name_H-M   'P 1'
#
loop_
_entity.id
_entity.type
_entity.pdbx_description
1 polymer ?
#
loop_
_entity_poly.entity_id
_entity_poly.type
_entity_poly.pdbx_seq_one_letter_code
_entity_poly.pdbx_strand_id
1 'polypeptide(L)'
;ALKSGDTLDLTALCEGTDDTITLRARSGSMQAEKRVTFLRYDNVSTMFLVSDDPVNEGREWVESSEDKSNRAKGSMALLAADGESVYDGKLTQIKGRGNSTWKGAKRPYQIKLDKKTDLLQTGDSADKAKTWVLLANFYDPSAVRNMLALDLGRALQMECNMGYRPVCLFYDGEFRGLYLLTEKVE
;
A
#
# COMPACT_ATOMS: atom_id res chain seq x y z
N ALA A 1 -18.94 26.83 -0.92
CA ALA A 1 -18.41 26.23 -2.14
C ALA A 1 -16.90 26.13 -2.01
N LEU A 2 -16.34 24.93 -2.31
CA LEU A 2 -14.91 24.69 -2.28
C LEU A 2 -14.23 25.24 -3.52
N LYS A 3 -13.02 25.74 -3.37
CA LYS A 3 -12.15 26.20 -4.46
C LYS A 3 -10.90 25.30 -4.52
N SER A 4 -10.21 25.33 -5.64
CA SER A 4 -8.90 24.65 -5.75
C SER A 4 -7.93 25.21 -4.72
N GLY A 5 -7.33 24.34 -3.91
CA GLY A 5 -6.41 24.71 -2.83
C GLY A 5 -7.06 24.87 -1.45
N ASP A 6 -8.38 24.79 -1.34
CA ASP A 6 -9.05 24.78 -0.03
C ASP A 6 -8.69 23.51 0.74
N THR A 7 -8.42 23.66 2.04
CA THR A 7 -8.20 22.54 2.95
C THR A 7 -9.53 22.15 3.61
N LEU A 8 -9.82 20.86 3.63
CA LEU A 8 -10.99 20.30 4.32
C LEU A 8 -10.55 19.68 5.64
N ASP A 9 -11.17 20.09 6.74
CA ASP A 9 -11.05 19.38 8.01
C ASP A 9 -11.97 18.14 7.97
N LEU A 10 -11.38 16.99 7.69
CA LEU A 10 -12.10 15.72 7.63
C LEU A 10 -12.60 15.28 9.01
N THR A 11 -11.95 15.69 10.09
CA THR A 11 -12.37 15.37 11.45
C THR A 11 -13.69 16.06 11.77
N ALA A 12 -13.89 17.28 11.28
CA ALA A 12 -15.14 18.03 11.46
C ALA A 12 -16.25 17.58 10.49
N LEU A 13 -15.90 16.92 9.37
CA LEU A 13 -16.85 16.45 8.37
C LEU A 13 -17.29 15.01 8.58
N CYS A 14 -16.48 14.23 9.31
CA CYS A 14 -16.62 12.79 9.47
C CYS A 14 -16.68 12.45 10.96
N GLU A 15 -17.85 11.99 11.43
CA GLU A 15 -18.06 11.61 12.84
C GLU A 15 -17.84 10.09 13.11
N GLY A 16 -17.48 9.31 12.08
CA GLY A 16 -17.33 7.87 12.19
C GLY A 16 -16.10 7.30 11.43
N THR A 17 -16.01 5.98 11.35
CA THR A 17 -14.91 5.29 10.65
C THR A 17 -15.14 5.11 9.15
N ASP A 18 -16.40 5.20 8.69
CA ASP A 18 -16.81 4.97 7.29
C ASP A 18 -17.66 6.12 6.78
N ASP A 19 -17.15 7.33 6.87
CA ASP A 19 -17.89 8.51 6.45
C ASP A 19 -17.77 8.75 4.95
N THR A 20 -18.91 8.93 4.32
CA THR A 20 -19.01 9.19 2.89
C THR A 20 -19.56 10.59 2.65
N ILE A 21 -18.81 11.39 1.90
CA ILE A 21 -19.27 12.69 1.41
C ILE A 21 -19.58 12.64 -0.09
N THR A 22 -20.52 13.44 -0.54
CA THR A 22 -20.81 13.61 -1.96
C THR A 22 -20.28 14.96 -2.42
N LEU A 23 -19.26 14.93 -3.27
CA LEU A 23 -18.76 16.12 -3.95
C LEU A 23 -19.64 16.41 -5.16
N ARG A 24 -20.13 17.65 -5.27
CA ARG A 24 -20.95 18.13 -6.39
C ARG A 24 -20.22 19.27 -7.10
N ALA A 25 -20.03 19.12 -8.40
CA ALA A 25 -19.52 20.18 -9.27
C ALA A 25 -20.63 20.66 -10.21
N ARG A 26 -20.73 21.98 -10.42
CA ARG A 26 -21.66 22.59 -11.36
C ARG A 26 -20.91 23.55 -12.28
N SER A 27 -21.23 23.47 -13.59
CA SER A 27 -20.78 24.43 -14.58
C SER A 27 -21.92 24.66 -15.58
N GLY A 28 -22.59 25.80 -15.45
CA GLY A 28 -23.80 26.08 -16.21
C GLY A 28 -24.93 25.06 -15.93
N SER A 29 -25.40 24.38 -16.97
CA SER A 29 -26.40 23.31 -16.88
C SER A 29 -25.81 21.94 -16.59
N MET A 30 -24.46 21.77 -16.67
CA MET A 30 -23.78 20.52 -16.36
C MET A 30 -23.62 20.35 -14.85
N GLN A 31 -23.89 19.14 -14.39
CA GLN A 31 -23.69 18.74 -12.99
C GLN A 31 -22.98 17.40 -12.95
N ALA A 32 -21.98 17.28 -12.08
CA ALA A 32 -21.30 16.03 -11.79
C ALA A 32 -21.32 15.79 -10.28
N GLU A 33 -21.49 14.53 -9.90
CA GLU A 33 -21.42 14.10 -8.50
C GLU A 33 -20.40 12.97 -8.37
N LYS A 34 -19.60 13.01 -7.31
CA LYS A 34 -18.70 11.92 -6.94
C LYS A 34 -18.84 11.65 -5.44
N ARG A 35 -19.12 10.39 -5.11
CA ARG A 35 -19.10 9.92 -3.74
C ARG A 35 -17.67 9.58 -3.36
N VAL A 36 -17.22 10.10 -2.21
CA VAL A 36 -15.88 9.86 -1.66
C VAL A 36 -16.08 9.33 -0.25
N THR A 37 -15.60 8.13 0.01
CA THR A 37 -15.61 7.52 1.34
C THR A 37 -14.23 7.70 1.97
N PHE A 38 -14.20 8.19 3.19
CA PHE A 38 -13.00 8.36 4.00
C PHE A 38 -12.91 7.16 4.95
N LEU A 39 -11.81 6.42 4.86
CA LEU A 39 -11.51 5.36 5.80
C LEU A 39 -10.44 5.88 6.77
N ARG A 40 -10.76 5.87 8.05
CA ARG A 40 -9.82 6.27 9.09
C ARG A 40 -9.19 5.02 9.71
N TYR A 41 -7.88 4.89 9.58
CA TYR A 41 -7.10 3.84 10.20
C TYR A 41 -6.12 4.47 11.19
N ASP A 42 -6.41 4.34 12.47
CA ASP A 42 -5.49 4.75 13.52
C ASP A 42 -4.41 3.66 13.69
N ASN A 43 -3.15 4.08 13.87
CA ASN A 43 -1.99 3.21 14.15
C ASN A 43 -1.53 2.27 13.02
N VAL A 44 -1.97 2.45 11.78
CA VAL A 44 -1.52 1.67 10.62
C VAL A 44 -1.06 2.59 9.51
N SER A 45 0.11 2.34 8.97
CA SER A 45 0.62 3.07 7.80
C SER A 45 -0.26 2.86 6.58
N THR A 46 -0.32 3.85 5.68
CA THR A 46 -1.08 3.77 4.43
C THR A 46 -0.15 3.83 3.24
N MET A 47 -0.32 2.91 2.31
CA MET A 47 0.47 2.83 1.09
C MET A 47 -0.41 2.98 -0.14
N PHE A 48 -0.02 3.89 -1.03
CA PHE A 48 -0.64 4.08 -2.33
C PHE A 48 0.33 3.62 -3.42
N LEU A 49 -0.09 2.68 -4.25
CA LEU A 49 0.58 2.28 -5.48
C LEU A 49 -0.23 2.81 -6.65
N VAL A 50 0.43 3.49 -7.56
CA VAL A 50 -0.21 4.02 -8.77
C VAL A 50 0.62 3.60 -9.98
N SER A 51 0.03 2.84 -10.88
CA SER A 51 0.67 2.43 -12.14
C SER A 51 0.79 3.61 -13.08
N ASP A 52 1.85 3.67 -13.90
CA ASP A 52 2.04 4.71 -14.92
C ASP A 52 0.94 4.67 -16.00
N ASP A 53 0.46 3.46 -16.31
CA ASP A 53 -0.71 3.21 -17.18
C ASP A 53 -1.69 2.26 -16.49
N PRO A 54 -2.59 2.78 -15.64
CA PRO A 54 -3.51 1.94 -14.87
C PRO A 54 -4.53 1.19 -15.73
N VAL A 55 -4.74 1.62 -16.98
CA VAL A 55 -5.70 0.99 -17.91
C VAL A 55 -5.11 -0.24 -18.58
N ASN A 56 -3.87 -0.15 -19.10
CA ASN A 56 -3.26 -1.21 -19.90
C ASN A 56 -2.23 -2.02 -19.13
N GLU A 57 -1.48 -1.40 -18.22
CA GLU A 57 -0.42 -2.02 -17.42
C GLU A 57 -0.64 -1.82 -15.91
N GLY A 58 -1.90 -1.72 -15.50
CA GLY A 58 -2.29 -1.53 -14.11
C GLY A 58 -2.34 -2.83 -13.30
N ARG A 59 -2.98 -2.73 -12.16
CA ARG A 59 -3.17 -3.85 -11.22
C ARG A 59 -3.78 -5.08 -11.89
N GLU A 60 -4.87 -4.90 -12.66
CA GLU A 60 -5.57 -6.03 -13.28
C GLU A 60 -4.68 -6.77 -14.28
N TRP A 61 -3.89 -6.03 -15.05
CA TRP A 61 -2.92 -6.62 -15.96
C TRP A 61 -1.82 -7.38 -15.19
N VAL A 62 -1.27 -6.82 -14.10
CA VAL A 62 -0.31 -7.51 -13.24
C VAL A 62 -0.91 -8.80 -12.67
N GLU A 63 -2.16 -8.74 -12.23
CA GLU A 63 -2.86 -9.88 -11.64
C GLU A 63 -3.33 -10.92 -12.67
N SER A 64 -3.45 -10.60 -13.93
CA SER A 64 -3.85 -11.54 -15.00
C SER A 64 -2.78 -12.59 -15.31
N SER A 65 -1.52 -12.33 -14.96
CA SER A 65 -0.40 -13.24 -15.22
C SER A 65 -0.34 -14.36 -14.18
N GLU A 66 -0.59 -15.59 -14.58
CA GLU A 66 -0.48 -16.76 -13.70
C GLU A 66 0.97 -17.03 -13.27
N ASP A 67 1.92 -16.80 -14.16
CA ASP A 67 3.35 -17.00 -13.94
C ASP A 67 4.05 -15.77 -13.31
N LYS A 68 3.32 -14.69 -13.04
CA LYS A 68 3.82 -13.43 -12.46
C LYS A 68 4.85 -12.74 -13.36
N SER A 69 4.78 -12.94 -14.68
CA SER A 69 5.67 -12.31 -15.65
C SER A 69 5.34 -10.84 -15.91
N ASN A 70 4.04 -10.46 -15.76
CA ASN A 70 3.59 -9.10 -15.96
C ASN A 70 4.16 -8.14 -14.90
N ARG A 71 4.59 -6.96 -15.36
CA ARG A 71 5.32 -5.98 -14.53
C ARG A 71 4.89 -4.58 -14.89
N ALA A 72 4.25 -3.88 -13.96
CA ALA A 72 3.97 -2.46 -14.08
C ALA A 72 5.15 -1.61 -13.61
N LYS A 73 5.21 -0.37 -14.06
CA LYS A 73 5.96 0.74 -13.46
C LYS A 73 4.97 1.70 -12.83
N GLY A 74 5.46 2.60 -11.99
CA GLY A 74 4.56 3.55 -11.37
C GLY A 74 5.21 4.40 -10.30
N SER A 75 4.40 4.83 -9.35
CA SER A 75 4.81 5.59 -8.17
C SER A 75 4.23 4.96 -6.89
N MET A 76 4.83 5.31 -5.79
CA MET A 76 4.38 4.92 -4.46
C MET A 76 4.45 6.09 -3.50
N ALA A 77 3.39 6.30 -2.73
CA ALA A 77 3.42 7.08 -1.51
C ALA A 77 3.19 6.16 -0.31
N LEU A 78 4.02 6.28 0.71
CA LEU A 78 3.88 5.60 2.00
C LEU A 78 3.78 6.65 3.09
N LEU A 79 2.66 6.64 3.80
CA LEU A 79 2.41 7.50 4.96
C LEU A 79 2.49 6.66 6.23
N ALA A 80 3.12 7.19 7.24
CA ALA A 80 3.09 6.64 8.60
C ALA A 80 1.68 6.78 9.21
N ALA A 81 1.45 6.16 10.35
CA ALA A 81 0.14 6.17 11.02
C ALA A 81 -0.32 7.59 11.46
N ASP A 82 0.63 8.49 11.71
CA ASP A 82 0.38 9.89 12.03
C ASP A 82 0.20 10.80 10.79
N GLY A 83 0.30 10.21 9.58
CA GLY A 83 0.18 10.92 8.30
C GLY A 83 1.50 11.48 7.75
N GLU A 84 2.61 11.37 8.48
CA GLU A 84 3.91 11.79 8.00
C GLU A 84 4.37 10.97 6.79
N SER A 85 4.97 11.65 5.82
CA SER A 85 5.47 10.99 4.61
C SER A 85 6.75 10.20 4.91
N VAL A 86 6.68 8.87 4.77
CA VAL A 86 7.83 7.97 4.86
C VAL A 86 8.56 7.88 3.52
N TYR A 87 7.79 7.83 2.43
CA TYR A 87 8.31 7.75 1.07
C TYR A 87 7.29 8.33 0.09
N ASP A 88 7.79 9.06 -0.89
CA ASP A 88 7.07 9.47 -2.08
C ASP A 88 8.05 9.43 -3.27
N GLY A 89 7.77 8.55 -4.23
CA GLY A 89 8.71 8.38 -5.34
C GLY A 89 8.33 7.29 -6.32
N LYS A 90 9.24 7.08 -7.30
CA LYS A 90 9.03 6.17 -8.42
C LYS A 90 9.28 4.72 -8.07
N LEU A 91 8.46 3.85 -8.66
CA LEU A 91 8.64 2.41 -8.71
C LEU A 91 9.12 2.00 -10.09
N THR A 92 10.25 1.30 -10.14
CA THR A 92 10.78 0.72 -11.38
C THR A 92 10.10 -0.60 -11.72
N GLN A 93 9.41 -1.21 -10.75
CA GLN A 93 8.67 -2.45 -10.96
C GLN A 93 7.60 -2.65 -9.87
N ILE A 94 6.43 -3.10 -10.29
CA ILE A 94 5.39 -3.71 -9.47
C ILE A 94 5.05 -5.04 -10.15
N LYS A 95 5.10 -6.16 -9.42
CA LYS A 95 4.76 -7.48 -9.96
C LYS A 95 4.14 -8.38 -8.90
N GLY A 96 3.50 -9.47 -9.36
CA GLY A 96 3.06 -10.54 -8.50
C GLY A 96 4.23 -11.31 -7.86
N ARG A 97 3.98 -11.92 -6.69
CA ARG A 97 4.92 -12.80 -5.99
C ARG A 97 4.22 -13.97 -5.30
N GLY A 98 5.02 -14.87 -4.74
CA GLY A 98 4.54 -16.06 -4.03
C GLY A 98 4.19 -17.20 -4.97
N ASN A 99 3.91 -18.36 -4.42
CA ASN A 99 3.51 -19.56 -5.16
C ASN A 99 2.02 -19.83 -4.93
N SER A 100 1.67 -20.60 -3.89
CA SER A 100 0.28 -20.88 -3.53
C SER A 100 -0.54 -19.61 -3.22
N THR A 101 0.08 -18.63 -2.56
CA THR A 101 -0.56 -17.35 -2.21
C THR A 101 -0.94 -16.50 -3.41
N TRP A 102 -0.25 -16.68 -4.56
CA TRP A 102 -0.60 -15.96 -5.80
C TRP A 102 -1.95 -16.39 -6.39
N LYS A 103 -2.38 -17.61 -6.10
CA LYS A 103 -3.67 -18.15 -6.55
C LYS A 103 -4.84 -17.68 -5.67
N GLY A 104 -4.58 -17.01 -4.56
CA GLY A 104 -5.59 -16.51 -3.65
C GLY A 104 -6.31 -15.26 -4.17
N ALA A 105 -7.49 -14.97 -3.64
CA ALA A 105 -8.27 -13.79 -3.98
C ALA A 105 -7.55 -12.47 -3.59
N LYS A 106 -6.76 -12.51 -2.53
CA LYS A 106 -5.89 -11.39 -2.10
C LYS A 106 -4.45 -11.72 -2.43
N ARG A 107 -3.89 -11.04 -3.41
CA ARG A 107 -2.59 -11.37 -4.00
C ARG A 107 -1.45 -10.58 -3.38
N PRO A 108 -0.31 -11.22 -3.12
CA PRO A 108 0.90 -10.54 -2.65
C PRO A 108 1.70 -9.93 -3.82
N TYR A 109 2.41 -8.82 -3.54
CA TYR A 109 3.19 -8.12 -4.55
C TYR A 109 4.66 -8.00 -4.15
N GLN A 110 5.50 -7.77 -5.14
CA GLN A 110 6.86 -7.31 -5.01
C GLN A 110 6.99 -5.97 -5.72
N ILE A 111 7.56 -4.99 -5.02
CA ILE A 111 7.83 -3.66 -5.56
C ILE A 111 9.34 -3.41 -5.60
N LYS A 112 9.78 -2.59 -6.55
CA LYS A 112 11.18 -2.18 -6.67
C LYS A 112 11.26 -0.67 -6.84
N LEU A 113 11.95 -0.03 -5.91
CA LEU A 113 12.22 1.40 -5.90
C LEU A 113 13.31 1.75 -6.92
N ASP A 114 13.40 3.01 -7.29
CA ASP A 114 14.50 3.57 -8.11
C ASP A 114 15.81 3.61 -7.32
N LYS A 115 15.77 3.85 -6.02
CA LYS A 115 16.92 3.90 -5.11
C LYS A 115 16.67 3.12 -3.82
N LYS A 116 17.75 2.73 -3.13
CA LYS A 116 17.65 2.08 -1.82
C LYS A 116 17.06 3.04 -0.80
N THR A 117 16.03 2.62 -0.09
CA THR A 117 15.33 3.40 0.92
C THR A 117 14.96 2.52 2.11
N ASP A 118 15.05 3.05 3.31
CA ASP A 118 14.52 2.41 4.52
C ASP A 118 13.02 2.75 4.65
N LEU A 119 12.16 1.82 4.20
CA LEU A 119 10.70 1.97 4.31
C LEU A 119 10.17 1.60 5.71
N LEU A 120 11.00 0.99 6.55
CA LEU A 120 10.62 0.60 7.92
C LEU A 120 10.95 1.70 8.94
N GLN A 121 11.79 2.67 8.55
CA GLN A 121 12.27 3.76 9.42
C GLN A 121 13.00 3.24 10.67
N THR A 122 13.81 2.20 10.50
CA THR A 122 14.65 1.65 11.58
C THR A 122 15.81 2.58 11.92
N GLY A 123 16.19 3.47 10.98
CA GLY A 123 17.34 4.36 11.10
C GLY A 123 18.68 3.69 10.77
N ASP A 124 18.71 2.37 10.54
CA ASP A 124 19.92 1.67 10.11
C ASP A 124 20.09 1.76 8.59
N SER A 125 21.29 2.10 8.16
CA SER A 125 21.64 2.14 6.74
C SER A 125 21.67 0.74 6.09
N ALA A 126 21.83 -0.32 6.89
CA ALA A 126 21.78 -1.71 6.44
C ALA A 126 20.37 -2.13 5.99
N ASP A 127 19.33 -1.51 6.57
CA ASP A 127 17.93 -1.79 6.27
C ASP A 127 17.41 -1.09 5.01
N LYS A 128 18.29 -0.36 4.30
CA LYS A 128 17.93 0.28 3.03
C LYS A 128 17.93 -0.75 1.89
N ALA A 129 16.75 -1.01 1.36
CA ALA A 129 16.56 -1.92 0.23
C ALA A 129 15.93 -1.23 -0.98
N LYS A 130 16.16 -1.79 -2.19
CA LYS A 130 15.42 -1.42 -3.40
C LYS A 130 14.19 -2.28 -3.59
N THR A 131 14.23 -3.52 -3.16
CA THR A 131 13.17 -4.48 -3.40
C THR A 131 12.45 -4.81 -2.11
N TRP A 132 11.16 -4.58 -2.12
CA TRP A 132 10.27 -4.79 -0.99
C TRP A 132 9.14 -5.74 -1.36
N VAL A 133 8.53 -6.33 -0.35
CA VAL A 133 7.48 -7.33 -0.50
C VAL A 133 6.25 -6.92 0.30
N LEU A 134 5.09 -7.09 -0.31
CA LEU A 134 3.79 -6.91 0.30
C LEU A 134 3.15 -8.30 0.47
N LEU A 135 3.19 -8.82 1.69
CA LEU A 135 2.56 -10.10 2.05
C LEU A 135 1.06 -9.87 2.26
N ALA A 136 0.25 -10.63 1.54
CA ALA A 136 -1.21 -10.48 1.60
C ALA A 136 -1.86 -11.13 2.82
N ASN A 137 -1.14 -12.02 3.52
CA ASN A 137 -1.66 -12.84 4.64
C ASN A 137 -2.97 -13.59 4.30
N PHE A 138 -3.13 -14.02 3.04
CA PHE A 138 -4.37 -14.60 2.53
C PHE A 138 -4.84 -15.83 3.33
N TYR A 139 -3.90 -16.65 3.80
CA TYR A 139 -4.20 -17.87 4.60
C TYR A 139 -4.24 -17.60 6.11
N ASP A 140 -4.07 -16.35 6.53
CA ASP A 140 -4.10 -15.96 7.93
C ASP A 140 -5.10 -14.81 8.15
N PRO A 141 -6.37 -15.13 8.46
CA PRO A 141 -7.38 -14.11 8.72
C PRO A 141 -7.04 -13.16 9.88
N SER A 142 -6.20 -13.62 10.83
CA SER A 142 -5.73 -12.78 11.94
C SER A 142 -4.68 -11.76 11.52
N ALA A 143 -4.00 -11.99 10.38
CA ALA A 143 -2.89 -11.21 9.85
C ALA A 143 -1.66 -11.07 10.78
N VAL A 144 -1.60 -11.81 11.89
CA VAL A 144 -0.55 -11.65 12.91
C VAL A 144 0.51 -12.75 12.92
N ARG A 145 0.29 -13.90 12.25
CA ARG A 145 1.22 -15.04 12.32
C ARG A 145 2.61 -14.72 11.80
N ASN A 146 2.69 -14.00 10.67
CA ASN A 146 3.98 -13.56 10.12
C ASN A 146 4.67 -12.57 11.05
N MET A 147 3.94 -11.63 11.65
CA MET A 147 4.49 -10.68 12.63
C MET A 147 5.05 -11.40 13.85
N LEU A 148 4.28 -12.33 14.44
CA LEU A 148 4.72 -13.13 15.58
C LEU A 148 5.97 -13.97 15.26
N ALA A 149 6.04 -14.58 14.07
CA ALA A 149 7.20 -15.35 13.65
C ALA A 149 8.45 -14.48 13.52
N LEU A 150 8.32 -13.29 12.94
CA LEU A 150 9.41 -12.33 12.79
C LEU A 150 9.84 -11.75 14.15
N ASP A 151 8.89 -11.45 15.04
CA ASP A 151 9.20 -10.98 16.40
C ASP A 151 9.91 -12.06 17.24
N LEU A 152 9.46 -13.32 17.11
CA LEU A 152 10.13 -14.44 17.75
C LEU A 152 11.55 -14.63 17.21
N GLY A 153 11.75 -14.54 15.90
CA GLY A 153 13.07 -14.60 15.28
C GLY A 153 14.00 -13.51 15.82
N ARG A 154 13.47 -12.29 15.99
CA ARG A 154 14.21 -11.17 16.58
C ARG A 154 14.55 -11.43 18.04
N ALA A 155 13.60 -11.92 18.84
CA ALA A 155 13.82 -12.24 20.25
C ALA A 155 14.86 -13.37 20.44
N LEU A 156 14.93 -14.31 19.49
CA LEU A 156 15.92 -15.40 19.47
C LEU A 156 17.24 -14.99 18.81
N GLN A 157 17.41 -13.73 18.40
CA GLN A 157 18.61 -13.21 17.74
C GLN A 157 19.04 -14.02 16.50
N MET A 158 18.06 -14.46 15.71
CA MET A 158 18.33 -15.17 14.45
C MET A 158 19.03 -14.26 13.45
N GLU A 159 20.06 -14.76 12.77
CA GLU A 159 20.91 -13.99 11.84
C GLU A 159 20.14 -13.39 10.66
N CYS A 160 19.09 -14.03 10.19
CA CYS A 160 18.29 -13.60 9.05
C CYS A 160 16.87 -13.18 9.51
N ASN A 161 16.79 -12.16 10.34
CA ASN A 161 15.50 -11.63 10.78
C ASN A 161 15.12 -10.37 10.01
N MET A 162 13.99 -10.42 9.31
CA MET A 162 13.47 -9.28 8.54
C MET A 162 12.66 -8.35 9.41
N GLY A 163 12.77 -7.04 9.16
CA GLY A 163 11.82 -6.07 9.65
C GLY A 163 10.49 -6.14 8.90
N TYR A 164 9.46 -5.55 9.51
CA TYR A 164 8.14 -5.46 8.89
C TYR A 164 7.38 -4.21 9.32
N ARG A 165 6.40 -3.82 8.47
CA ARG A 165 5.45 -2.73 8.74
C ARG A 165 4.06 -3.13 8.22
N PRO A 166 3.01 -3.16 9.07
CA PRO A 166 1.64 -3.28 8.58
C PRO A 166 1.25 -2.05 7.76
N VAL A 167 0.61 -2.25 6.61
CA VAL A 167 0.17 -1.16 5.74
C VAL A 167 -1.22 -1.42 5.17
N CYS A 168 -2.07 -0.41 5.16
CA CYS A 168 -3.30 -0.37 4.39
C CYS A 168 -2.94 -0.04 2.94
N LEU A 169 -3.19 -0.97 2.02
CA LEU A 169 -2.79 -0.84 0.63
C LEU A 169 -3.94 -0.33 -0.24
N PHE A 170 -3.65 0.75 -0.99
CA PHE A 170 -4.43 1.17 -2.15
C PHE A 170 -3.59 0.92 -3.41
N TYR A 171 -4.17 0.29 -4.42
CA TYR A 171 -3.49 0.06 -5.69
C TYR A 171 -4.41 0.50 -6.85
N ASP A 172 -3.93 1.46 -7.65
CA ASP A 172 -4.68 2.12 -8.73
C ASP A 172 -6.05 2.65 -8.25
N GLY A 173 -6.07 3.26 -7.06
CA GLY A 173 -7.27 3.86 -6.47
C GLY A 173 -8.22 2.88 -5.78
N GLU A 174 -7.91 1.57 -5.76
CA GLU A 174 -8.73 0.55 -5.11
C GLU A 174 -8.11 0.10 -3.78
N PHE A 175 -8.89 0.07 -2.72
CA PHE A 175 -8.46 -0.46 -1.43
C PHE A 175 -8.31 -1.97 -1.48
N ARG A 176 -7.12 -2.47 -1.15
CA ARG A 176 -6.76 -3.90 -1.19
C ARG A 176 -6.68 -4.56 0.19
N GLY A 177 -6.90 -3.78 1.25
CA GLY A 177 -6.86 -4.24 2.64
C GLY A 177 -5.48 -4.14 3.29
N LEU A 178 -5.32 -4.83 4.41
CA LEU A 178 -4.10 -4.82 5.23
C LEU A 178 -3.05 -5.78 4.65
N TYR A 179 -1.85 -5.26 4.39
CA TYR A 179 -0.68 -6.02 3.96
C TYR A 179 0.43 -5.91 4.99
N LEU A 180 1.39 -6.82 4.93
CA LEU A 180 2.63 -6.71 5.67
C LEU A 180 3.75 -6.35 4.69
N LEU A 181 4.24 -5.10 4.78
CA LEU A 181 5.44 -4.66 4.08
C LEU A 181 6.65 -5.25 4.79
N THR A 182 7.53 -5.89 4.05
CA THR A 182 8.76 -6.48 4.58
C THR A 182 9.86 -6.47 3.52
N GLU A 183 11.08 -6.69 3.94
CA GLU A 183 12.21 -6.87 3.05
C GLU A 183 12.07 -8.15 2.22
N LYS A 184 12.73 -8.18 1.08
CA LYS A 184 12.83 -9.38 0.28
C LYS A 184 13.96 -10.26 0.83
N VAL A 185 13.66 -11.50 1.19
CA VAL A 185 14.69 -12.53 1.43
C VAL A 185 15.41 -12.80 0.10
N GLU A 186 16.71 -12.68 0.09
CA GLU A 186 17.56 -13.03 -1.04
C GLU A 186 18.08 -14.49 -0.95
#